data_40978609cbe448f200e76759d08fde40
#
_entry.id   40978609cbe448f200e76759d08fde40
#
_cell.length_a   1.000
_cell.length_b   1.000
_cell.length_c   1.000
_cell.angle_alpha   90.00
_cell.angle_beta   90.00
_cell.angle_gamma   90.00
#
_symmetry.space_group_name_H-M   'P 1'
#
loop_
_entity.id
_entity.type
_entity.pdbx_description
1 polymer ?
#
loop_
_entity_poly.entity_id
_entity_poly.type
_entity_poly.pdbx_seq_one_letter_code
_entity_poly.pdbx_strand_id
1 'polypeptide(L)'
;WKKDPTISSMLVMIDAINDKFKDIEDIWSKLKNGAITFYFLPIKDMGLTDELYIKMNSRGKPLTLFEHFKAELEREIRALDEKIGNKNADRIVAKIDKSWTDLLWRYRNSGSGDAADDNIIDDEFLRYFKFICDIICYRSGKSPQGYSNDVFELLHLYFSCNDEVNSPKNIATLEAFFDCWCNIDGFSNPTKFLESFMGNEHTKGKIIVNKGKIDIFEDCIHNYSDKSGRIRQFPLNRIVLLYAITVYLQHQQYVLYDDFVRRIRIVNNLVQNSEDEVSDRLDRNRIPAILQAVDSIILKGEIDDSLDNNFNVNQIQEEKEKIAFLIDNPSKSDILFALEDHPMLKGQI
;
A
#
# COMPACT_ATOMS: atom_id res chain seq x y z
N TRP A 1 -8.48 14.27 -17.84
CA TRP A 1 -7.69 15.12 -18.75
C TRP A 1 -7.50 16.53 -18.20
N LYS A 2 -8.56 17.24 -17.79
CA LYS A 2 -8.46 18.61 -17.25
C LYS A 2 -7.63 18.74 -15.95
N LYS A 3 -7.39 17.63 -15.23
CA LYS A 3 -6.63 17.59 -13.98
C LYS A 3 -5.23 16.99 -14.14
N ASP A 4 -4.84 16.57 -15.34
CA ASP A 4 -3.49 16.10 -15.61
C ASP A 4 -2.55 17.30 -15.77
N PRO A 5 -1.52 17.45 -14.91
CA PRO A 5 -0.62 18.60 -14.96
C PRO A 5 0.15 18.70 -16.28
N THR A 6 0.51 17.56 -16.87
CA THR A 6 1.23 17.50 -18.14
C THR A 6 0.36 18.01 -19.26
N ILE A 7 -0.89 17.53 -19.36
CA ILE A 7 -1.84 17.99 -20.38
C ILE A 7 -2.19 19.45 -20.16
N SER A 8 -2.41 19.89 -18.92
CA SER A 8 -2.67 21.27 -18.58
C SER A 8 -1.51 22.19 -19.02
N SER A 9 -0.27 21.79 -18.71
CA SER A 9 0.93 22.53 -19.13
C SER A 9 1.09 22.59 -20.64
N MET A 10 0.80 21.49 -21.35
CA MET A 10 0.82 21.45 -22.81
C MET A 10 -0.22 22.40 -23.43
N LEU A 11 -1.44 22.43 -22.89
CA LEU A 11 -2.50 23.34 -23.37
C LEU A 11 -2.13 24.79 -23.12
N VAL A 12 -1.61 25.14 -21.94
CA VAL A 12 -1.12 26.48 -21.62
C VAL A 12 0.00 26.89 -22.58
N MET A 13 0.92 25.99 -22.92
CA MET A 13 1.98 26.25 -23.87
C MET A 13 1.42 26.47 -25.27
N ILE A 14 0.47 25.65 -25.72
CA ILE A 14 -0.17 25.82 -27.06
C ILE A 14 -0.92 27.14 -27.13
N ASP A 15 -1.66 27.53 -26.11
CA ASP A 15 -2.35 28.82 -26.05
C ASP A 15 -1.37 29.98 -26.08
N ALA A 16 -0.28 29.92 -25.32
CA ALA A 16 0.76 30.94 -25.31
C ALA A 16 1.46 31.08 -26.69
N ILE A 17 1.71 29.95 -27.38
CA ILE A 17 2.24 29.95 -28.75
C ILE A 17 1.24 30.59 -29.70
N ASN A 18 -0.03 30.19 -29.63
CA ASN A 18 -1.07 30.75 -30.47
C ASN A 18 -1.18 32.26 -30.27
N ASP A 19 -1.28 32.75 -29.06
CA ASP A 19 -1.41 34.19 -28.75
C ASP A 19 -0.21 35.00 -29.23
N LYS A 20 0.97 34.42 -29.15
CA LYS A 20 2.20 35.12 -29.57
C LYS A 20 2.42 35.13 -31.08
N PHE A 21 1.92 34.15 -31.81
CA PHE A 21 2.27 33.91 -33.20
C PHE A 21 1.09 33.95 -34.19
N LYS A 22 -0.17 34.03 -33.71
CA LYS A 22 -1.37 34.04 -34.57
C LYS A 22 -1.40 35.14 -35.64
N ASP A 23 -0.73 36.27 -35.39
CA ASP A 23 -0.71 37.41 -36.29
C ASP A 23 0.56 37.45 -37.17
N ILE A 24 1.41 36.40 -37.10
CA ILE A 24 2.65 36.34 -37.90
C ILE A 24 2.39 35.54 -39.17
N GLU A 25 2.42 36.24 -40.30
CA GLU A 25 2.35 35.59 -41.61
C GLU A 25 3.59 34.74 -41.90
N ASP A 26 3.39 33.63 -42.65
CA ASP A 26 4.45 32.71 -43.08
C ASP A 26 5.23 31.97 -41.98
N ILE A 27 4.67 31.86 -40.77
CA ILE A 27 5.36 31.19 -39.67
C ILE A 27 5.69 29.72 -40.01
N TRP A 28 4.80 29.05 -40.72
CA TRP A 28 5.01 27.65 -41.14
C TRP A 28 6.20 27.52 -42.11
N SER A 29 6.30 28.42 -43.08
CA SER A 29 7.43 28.45 -44.02
C SER A 29 8.76 28.72 -43.29
N LYS A 30 8.76 29.64 -42.33
CA LYS A 30 9.94 29.93 -41.48
C LYS A 30 10.38 28.70 -40.66
N LEU A 31 9.45 28.00 -40.02
CA LEU A 31 9.74 26.78 -39.26
C LEU A 31 10.28 25.67 -40.16
N LYS A 32 9.66 25.47 -41.32
CA LYS A 32 10.10 24.47 -42.30
C LYS A 32 11.49 24.77 -42.87
N ASN A 33 11.86 26.04 -42.97
CA ASN A 33 13.17 26.47 -43.44
C ASN A 33 14.24 26.55 -42.35
N GLY A 34 13.96 25.97 -41.16
CA GLY A 34 14.95 25.84 -40.11
C GLY A 34 15.10 27.04 -39.20
N ALA A 35 14.05 27.88 -39.04
CA ALA A 35 14.07 28.95 -38.04
C ALA A 35 14.26 28.42 -36.59
N ILE A 36 13.86 27.15 -36.35
CA ILE A 36 14.16 26.41 -35.14
C ILE A 36 14.82 25.10 -35.59
N THR A 37 15.97 24.80 -35.02
CA THR A 37 16.68 23.54 -35.26
C THR A 37 16.88 22.80 -33.96
N PHE A 38 16.79 21.45 -34.03
CA PHE A 38 17.01 20.57 -32.88
C PHE A 38 18.29 19.79 -33.15
N TYR A 39 19.17 19.76 -32.15
CA TYR A 39 20.31 18.87 -32.16
C TYR A 39 19.88 17.54 -31.57
N PHE A 40 19.95 16.48 -32.35
CA PHE A 40 19.74 15.12 -31.86
C PHE A 40 21.07 14.52 -31.43
N LEU A 41 21.21 14.28 -30.13
CA LEU A 41 22.38 13.62 -29.55
C LEU A 41 21.96 12.21 -29.11
N PRO A 42 22.37 11.14 -29.82
CA PRO A 42 22.07 9.77 -29.40
C PRO A 42 22.89 9.42 -28.15
N ILE A 43 22.20 9.31 -27.03
CA ILE A 43 22.81 9.03 -25.72
C ILE A 43 23.30 7.58 -25.62
N LYS A 44 22.71 6.68 -26.39
CA LYS A 44 22.91 5.23 -26.32
C LYS A 44 24.39 4.80 -26.51
N ASP A 45 25.15 5.58 -27.25
CA ASP A 45 26.54 5.27 -27.58
C ASP A 45 27.57 6.03 -26.73
N MET A 46 27.13 6.88 -25.82
CA MET A 46 28.01 7.79 -25.05
C MET A 46 28.46 7.22 -23.70
N GLY A 47 28.07 5.99 -23.35
CA GLY A 47 28.43 5.40 -22.04
C GLY A 47 28.00 6.29 -20.87
N LEU A 48 26.79 6.88 -20.95
CA LEU A 48 26.25 7.73 -19.90
C LEU A 48 26.12 6.93 -18.63
N THR A 49 27.02 7.20 -17.68
CA THR A 49 26.89 6.72 -16.31
C THR A 49 25.73 7.44 -15.62
N ASP A 50 25.15 6.77 -14.60
CA ASP A 50 24.12 7.35 -13.74
C ASP A 50 24.54 8.72 -13.18
N GLU A 51 25.84 8.93 -12.92
CA GLU A 51 26.40 10.22 -12.51
C GLU A 51 26.22 11.33 -13.52
N LEU A 52 26.32 11.05 -14.82
CA LEU A 52 26.14 12.06 -15.85
C LEU A 52 24.65 12.41 -16.02
N TYR A 53 23.75 11.40 -15.91
CA TYR A 53 22.32 11.62 -15.87
C TYR A 53 21.91 12.51 -14.69
N ILE A 54 22.43 12.22 -13.49
CA ILE A 54 22.24 13.04 -12.29
C ILE A 54 22.78 14.46 -12.50
N LYS A 55 23.99 14.62 -13.07
CA LYS A 55 24.60 15.93 -13.34
C LYS A 55 23.84 16.73 -14.41
N MET A 56 23.27 16.09 -15.42
CA MET A 56 22.42 16.75 -16.42
C MET A 56 21.11 17.22 -15.83
N ASN A 57 20.50 16.41 -14.96
CA ASN A 57 19.25 16.75 -14.28
C ASN A 57 19.46 17.72 -13.10
N SER A 58 20.67 17.80 -12.51
CA SER A 58 20.97 18.73 -11.41
C SER A 58 20.87 20.22 -11.75
N ARG A 59 20.75 20.57 -13.02
CA ARG A 59 20.47 21.94 -13.49
C ARG A 59 18.98 22.28 -13.55
N GLY A 60 18.10 21.28 -13.32
CA GLY A 60 16.65 21.42 -13.25
C GLY A 60 16.13 21.38 -11.81
N LYS A 61 14.89 20.97 -11.64
CA LYS A 61 14.32 20.67 -10.32
C LYS A 61 15.10 19.49 -9.74
N PRO A 62 15.58 19.58 -8.48
CA PRO A 62 16.24 18.44 -7.84
C PRO A 62 15.29 17.24 -7.79
N LEU A 63 15.84 16.05 -7.92
CA LEU A 63 15.07 14.80 -7.77
C LEU A 63 14.37 14.79 -6.41
N THR A 64 13.15 14.32 -6.39
CA THR A 64 12.41 14.09 -5.15
C THR A 64 13.01 12.92 -4.37
N LEU A 65 12.63 12.79 -3.10
CA LEU A 65 13.04 11.65 -2.28
C LEU A 65 12.64 10.32 -2.93
N PHE A 66 11.44 10.27 -3.51
CA PHE A 66 10.92 9.08 -4.19
C PHE A 66 11.69 8.75 -5.47
N GLU A 67 12.05 9.75 -6.28
CA GLU A 67 12.84 9.53 -7.48
C GLU A 67 14.22 8.97 -7.15
N HIS A 68 14.88 9.46 -6.08
CA HIS A 68 16.12 8.90 -5.56
C HIS A 68 15.92 7.46 -5.08
N PHE A 69 14.87 7.22 -4.29
CA PHE A 69 14.53 5.91 -3.78
C PHE A 69 14.29 4.90 -4.92
N LYS A 70 13.53 5.30 -5.95
CA LYS A 70 13.25 4.46 -7.12
C LYS A 70 14.53 4.08 -7.85
N ALA A 71 15.43 5.03 -8.09
CA ALA A 71 16.70 4.79 -8.76
C ALA A 71 17.59 3.82 -7.96
N GLU A 72 17.62 3.97 -6.63
CA GLU A 72 18.37 3.09 -5.73
C GLU A 72 17.79 1.68 -5.69
N LEU A 73 16.46 1.55 -5.61
CA LEU A 73 15.77 0.25 -5.65
C LEU A 73 16.02 -0.45 -6.98
N GLU A 74 15.94 0.27 -8.10
CA GLU A 74 16.25 -0.27 -9.42
C GLU A 74 17.69 -0.79 -9.48
N ARG A 75 18.64 -0.03 -8.97
CA ARG A 75 20.06 -0.39 -8.94
C ARG A 75 20.29 -1.69 -8.16
N GLU A 76 19.72 -1.80 -6.96
CA GLU A 76 19.86 -3.01 -6.13
C GLU A 76 19.23 -4.23 -6.81
N ILE A 77 18.03 -4.09 -7.41
CA ILE A 77 17.36 -5.20 -8.10
C ILE A 77 18.14 -5.60 -9.36
N ARG A 78 18.68 -4.66 -10.16
CA ARG A 78 19.49 -4.98 -11.34
C ARG A 78 20.76 -5.72 -10.96
N ALA A 79 21.47 -5.25 -9.95
CA ALA A 79 22.67 -5.92 -9.46
C ALA A 79 22.37 -7.33 -8.91
N LEU A 80 21.21 -7.52 -8.28
CA LEU A 80 20.76 -8.84 -7.85
C LEU A 80 20.41 -9.74 -9.05
N ASP A 81 19.66 -9.21 -10.01
CA ASP A 81 19.27 -9.94 -11.23
C ASP A 81 20.50 -10.44 -12.02
N GLU A 82 21.56 -9.63 -12.11
CA GLU A 82 22.83 -10.05 -12.75
C GLU A 82 23.48 -11.23 -12.02
N LYS A 83 23.40 -11.26 -10.67
CA LYS A 83 23.98 -12.35 -9.87
C LYS A 83 23.19 -13.65 -9.97
N ILE A 84 21.85 -13.57 -9.95
CA ILE A 84 20.99 -14.76 -9.88
C ILE A 84 20.35 -15.15 -11.23
N GLY A 85 20.62 -14.39 -12.30
CA GLY A 85 20.10 -14.67 -13.65
C GLY A 85 18.62 -14.38 -13.85
N ASN A 86 18.04 -13.43 -13.11
CA ASN A 86 16.65 -13.02 -13.20
C ASN A 86 16.46 -11.74 -14.02
N LYS A 87 15.22 -11.30 -14.19
CA LYS A 87 14.82 -10.06 -14.90
C LYS A 87 13.69 -9.34 -14.13
N ASN A 88 13.87 -9.12 -12.86
CA ASN A 88 12.86 -8.47 -12.01
C ASN A 88 12.87 -6.96 -12.18
N ALA A 89 14.03 -6.33 -12.38
CA ALA A 89 14.20 -4.89 -12.38
C ALA A 89 13.30 -4.20 -13.41
N ASP A 90 13.36 -4.58 -14.67
CA ASP A 90 12.53 -3.94 -15.72
C ASP A 90 11.04 -4.10 -15.45
N ARG A 91 10.62 -5.25 -14.90
CA ARG A 91 9.23 -5.52 -14.54
C ARG A 91 8.77 -4.64 -13.38
N ILE A 92 9.54 -4.56 -12.31
CA ILE A 92 9.22 -3.75 -11.13
C ILE A 92 9.18 -2.27 -11.48
N VAL A 93 10.19 -1.77 -12.19
CA VAL A 93 10.22 -0.36 -12.65
C VAL A 93 9.01 -0.02 -13.51
N ALA A 94 8.66 -0.90 -14.46
CA ALA A 94 7.47 -0.69 -15.28
C ALA A 94 6.18 -0.66 -14.48
N LYS A 95 6.06 -1.44 -13.38
CA LYS A 95 4.91 -1.41 -12.48
C LYS A 95 4.87 -0.14 -11.64
N ILE A 96 6.01 0.29 -11.10
CA ILE A 96 6.13 1.56 -10.38
C ILE A 96 5.65 2.71 -11.27
N ASP A 97 6.08 2.75 -12.53
CA ASP A 97 5.76 3.83 -13.47
C ASP A 97 4.32 3.81 -14.02
N LYS A 98 3.61 2.71 -13.82
CA LYS A 98 2.26 2.51 -14.38
C LYS A 98 1.24 2.14 -13.29
N SER A 99 1.03 0.85 -13.08
CA SER A 99 -0.09 0.34 -12.28
C SER A 99 -0.02 0.78 -10.80
N TRP A 100 1.16 0.84 -10.20
CA TRP A 100 1.30 1.25 -8.80
C TRP A 100 1.14 2.76 -8.64
N THR A 101 1.68 3.54 -9.58
CA THR A 101 1.42 4.98 -9.64
C THR A 101 -0.06 5.27 -9.88
N ASP A 102 -0.72 4.57 -10.83
CA ASP A 102 -2.14 4.74 -11.11
C ASP A 102 -3.02 4.37 -9.89
N LEU A 103 -2.63 3.36 -9.12
CA LEU A 103 -3.29 3.01 -7.86
C LEU A 103 -3.21 4.16 -6.85
N LEU A 104 -2.00 4.65 -6.56
CA LEU A 104 -1.77 5.69 -5.55
C LEU A 104 -2.30 7.05 -6.00
N TRP A 105 -2.28 7.34 -7.30
CA TRP A 105 -2.79 8.58 -7.88
C TRP A 105 -4.25 8.87 -7.53
N ARG A 106 -5.03 7.84 -7.26
CA ARG A 106 -6.44 7.97 -6.81
C ARG A 106 -6.55 8.60 -5.44
N TYR A 107 -5.53 8.40 -4.61
CA TYR A 107 -5.48 8.81 -3.21
C TYR A 107 -4.66 10.09 -2.97
N ARG A 108 -4.09 10.68 -4.03
CA ARG A 108 -3.35 11.93 -3.89
C ARG A 108 -4.21 13.00 -3.20
N ASN A 109 -3.60 13.79 -2.35
CA ASN A 109 -4.29 14.87 -1.65
C ASN A 109 -4.82 15.90 -2.64
N SER A 110 -6.09 15.79 -2.99
CA SER A 110 -6.86 16.86 -3.64
C SER A 110 -7.40 17.78 -2.54
N GLY A 111 -6.51 18.53 -1.87
CA GLY A 111 -6.88 19.35 -0.72
C GLY A 111 -7.85 20.48 -1.09
N SER A 112 -8.93 20.58 -0.32
CA SER A 112 -9.74 21.79 -0.20
C SER A 112 -9.01 22.73 0.77
N GLY A 113 -8.11 23.54 0.28
CA GLY A 113 -7.37 24.55 1.08
C GLY A 113 -6.15 25.07 0.32
N ASP A 114 -5.56 26.17 0.79
CA ASP A 114 -4.40 26.86 0.21
C ASP A 114 -3.09 26.04 0.09
N ALA A 115 -3.11 24.74 0.41
CA ALA A 115 -2.09 23.80 -0.01
C ALA A 115 -2.32 23.51 -1.49
N ALA A 116 -1.38 23.91 -2.33
CA ALA A 116 -1.35 23.59 -3.75
C ALA A 116 -1.72 22.12 -3.97
N ASP A 117 -2.58 21.87 -4.96
CA ASP A 117 -2.91 20.52 -5.46
C ASP A 117 -1.60 19.72 -5.53
N ASP A 118 -1.37 18.85 -4.53
CA ASP A 118 -0.14 18.09 -4.47
C ASP A 118 -0.26 16.94 -5.47
N ASN A 119 0.23 17.22 -6.69
CA ASN A 119 0.27 16.26 -7.77
C ASN A 119 1.44 15.27 -7.64
N ILE A 120 1.83 14.95 -6.42
CA ILE A 120 2.92 14.06 -6.06
C ILE A 120 2.34 12.90 -5.23
N ILE A 121 2.85 11.71 -5.44
CA ILE A 121 2.46 10.49 -4.70
C ILE A 121 3.64 9.89 -3.92
N ASP A 122 4.67 10.69 -3.73
CA ASP A 122 5.96 10.26 -3.19
C ASP A 122 5.80 9.69 -1.77
N ASP A 123 5.09 10.43 -0.93
CA ASP A 123 4.86 10.06 0.47
C ASP A 123 3.98 8.83 0.60
N GLU A 124 2.91 8.72 -0.21
CA GLU A 124 1.99 7.59 -0.22
C GLU A 124 2.74 6.29 -0.56
N PHE A 125 3.59 6.33 -1.59
CA PHE A 125 4.41 5.18 -1.98
C PHE A 125 5.36 4.77 -0.85
N LEU A 126 6.11 5.73 -0.31
CA LEU A 126 7.12 5.47 0.73
C LEU A 126 6.49 4.98 2.04
N ARG A 127 5.30 5.47 2.40
CA ARG A 127 4.57 4.97 3.58
C ARG A 127 4.09 3.54 3.39
N TYR A 128 3.56 3.19 2.21
CA TYR A 128 3.16 1.82 1.94
C TYR A 128 4.37 0.87 1.85
N PHE A 129 5.48 1.33 1.27
CA PHE A 129 6.75 0.60 1.29
C PHE A 129 7.21 0.28 2.72
N LYS A 130 7.15 1.26 3.65
CA LYS A 130 7.48 1.04 5.06
C LYS A 130 6.57 -0.01 5.72
N PHE A 131 5.27 0.05 5.43
CA PHE A 131 4.33 -0.99 5.89
C PHE A 131 4.76 -2.37 5.43
N ILE A 132 5.12 -2.53 4.15
CA ILE A 132 5.59 -3.81 3.60
C ILE A 132 6.87 -4.28 4.29
N CYS A 133 7.84 -3.39 4.53
CA CYS A 133 9.08 -3.71 5.24
C CYS A 133 8.79 -4.20 6.68
N ASP A 134 7.87 -3.57 7.39
CA ASP A 134 7.48 -4.01 8.73
C ASP A 134 6.81 -5.39 8.69
N ILE A 135 5.95 -5.66 7.70
CA ILE A 135 5.35 -6.99 7.51
C ILE A 135 6.42 -8.04 7.20
N ILE A 136 7.40 -7.75 6.35
CA ILE A 136 8.54 -8.65 6.08
C ILE A 136 9.29 -8.95 7.38
N CYS A 137 9.54 -7.94 8.20
CA CYS A 137 10.19 -8.08 9.51
C CYS A 137 9.39 -9.01 10.43
N TYR A 138 8.10 -8.74 10.62
CA TYR A 138 7.22 -9.54 11.47
C TYR A 138 7.12 -10.99 10.97
N ARG A 139 6.99 -11.21 9.67
CA ARG A 139 6.94 -12.56 9.10
C ARG A 139 8.26 -13.33 9.25
N SER A 140 9.38 -12.64 9.43
CA SER A 140 10.65 -13.28 9.79
C SER A 140 10.78 -13.61 11.29
N GLY A 141 9.72 -13.44 12.08
CA GLY A 141 9.69 -13.67 13.52
C GLY A 141 10.35 -12.57 14.35
N LYS A 142 10.66 -11.44 13.73
CA LYS A 142 11.33 -10.30 14.37
C LYS A 142 10.34 -9.16 14.55
N SER A 143 10.76 -8.19 15.34
CA SER A 143 10.06 -6.93 15.46
C SER A 143 10.91 -5.84 14.87
N PRO A 144 10.30 -4.89 14.16
CA PRO A 144 11.01 -3.75 13.72
C PRO A 144 11.60 -3.04 14.94
N GLN A 145 12.91 -3.04 15.17
CA GLN A 145 13.57 -2.42 16.33
C GLN A 145 14.09 -1.04 15.97
N GLY A 146 13.75 -0.07 16.81
CA GLY A 146 14.46 1.21 16.97
C GLY A 146 14.75 2.01 15.71
N TYR A 147 13.92 1.95 14.81
CA TYR A 147 13.72 2.46 13.49
C TYR A 147 14.54 3.59 13.00
N SER A 148 15.27 3.33 12.04
CA SER A 148 15.41 4.21 10.93
C SER A 148 14.04 4.38 10.23
N ASN A 149 13.47 5.59 10.33
CA ASN A 149 12.41 5.99 9.41
C ASN A 149 12.98 6.24 8.00
N ASP A 150 14.26 5.96 7.80
CA ASP A 150 14.97 6.14 6.55
C ASP A 150 14.62 4.99 5.59
N VAL A 151 13.98 5.35 4.51
CA VAL A 151 13.56 4.40 3.46
C VAL A 151 14.76 3.75 2.78
N PHE A 152 15.92 4.40 2.72
CA PHE A 152 17.13 3.84 2.13
C PHE A 152 17.76 2.77 3.02
N GLU A 153 17.75 2.99 4.36
CA GLU A 153 18.18 1.93 5.28
C GLU A 153 17.28 0.70 5.18
N LEU A 154 15.95 0.88 5.09
CA LEU A 154 15.01 -0.21 4.89
C LEU A 154 15.23 -0.91 3.53
N LEU A 155 15.49 -0.14 2.48
CA LEU A 155 15.81 -0.67 1.16
C LEU A 155 17.05 -1.57 1.22
N HIS A 156 18.15 -1.09 1.78
CA HIS A 156 19.36 -1.88 1.91
C HIS A 156 19.23 -3.07 2.87
N LEU A 157 18.39 -2.96 3.90
CA LEU A 157 18.16 -4.05 4.85
C LEU A 157 17.39 -5.22 4.21
N TYR A 158 16.40 -4.94 3.36
CA TYR A 158 15.49 -5.95 2.85
C TYR A 158 15.66 -6.28 1.36
N PHE A 159 16.26 -5.38 0.58
CA PHE A 159 16.34 -5.50 -0.89
C PHE A 159 17.77 -5.41 -1.44
N SER A 160 18.78 -5.52 -0.56
CA SER A 160 20.17 -5.46 -0.97
C SER A 160 20.54 -6.58 -1.97
N CYS A 161 21.29 -6.23 -3.00
CA CYS A 161 21.85 -7.18 -3.95
C CYS A 161 22.85 -8.17 -3.32
N ASN A 162 23.26 -7.95 -2.07
CA ASN A 162 24.16 -8.84 -1.34
C ASN A 162 23.43 -9.99 -0.61
N ASP A 163 22.12 -9.92 -0.46
CA ASP A 163 21.31 -11.01 0.11
C ASP A 163 20.59 -11.78 -1.01
N GLU A 164 21.30 -12.70 -1.66
CA GLU A 164 20.78 -13.50 -2.76
C GLU A 164 19.67 -14.49 -2.34
N VAL A 165 19.46 -14.70 -1.05
CA VAL A 165 18.45 -15.63 -0.49
C VAL A 165 17.15 -14.95 -0.15
N ASN A 166 17.21 -13.82 0.56
CA ASN A 166 16.00 -13.16 1.07
C ASN A 166 15.53 -12.03 0.15
N SER A 167 16.44 -11.29 -0.48
CA SER A 167 16.03 -10.18 -1.35
C SER A 167 15.11 -10.61 -2.51
N PRO A 168 15.29 -11.75 -3.19
CA PRO A 168 14.34 -12.20 -4.20
C PRO A 168 12.93 -12.46 -3.65
N LYS A 169 12.84 -13.01 -2.43
CA LYS A 169 11.56 -13.26 -1.75
C LYS A 169 10.90 -11.94 -1.33
N ASN A 170 11.68 -10.98 -0.85
CA ASN A 170 11.22 -9.68 -0.44
C ASN A 170 10.74 -8.86 -1.65
N ILE A 171 11.43 -8.95 -2.80
CA ILE A 171 10.97 -8.34 -4.07
C ILE A 171 9.64 -8.94 -4.50
N ALA A 172 9.49 -10.26 -4.44
CA ALA A 172 8.21 -10.92 -4.75
C ALA A 172 7.10 -10.50 -3.77
N THR A 173 7.43 -10.31 -2.49
CA THR A 173 6.48 -9.80 -1.49
C THR A 173 6.07 -8.37 -1.81
N LEU A 174 7.03 -7.48 -2.11
CA LEU A 174 6.75 -6.10 -2.51
C LEU A 174 5.80 -6.06 -3.71
N GLU A 175 6.08 -6.86 -4.72
CA GLU A 175 5.27 -6.95 -5.92
C GLU A 175 3.85 -7.44 -5.62
N ALA A 176 3.70 -8.52 -4.86
CA ALA A 176 2.41 -9.09 -4.50
C ALA A 176 1.56 -8.13 -3.66
N PHE A 177 2.17 -7.37 -2.76
CA PHE A 177 1.47 -6.40 -1.91
C PHE A 177 0.93 -5.19 -2.69
N PHE A 178 1.63 -4.72 -3.71
CA PHE A 178 1.09 -3.67 -4.58
C PHE A 178 0.08 -4.21 -5.58
N ASP A 179 0.39 -5.31 -6.24
CA ASP A 179 -0.42 -5.86 -7.34
C ASP A 179 -1.82 -6.27 -6.88
N CYS A 180 -1.97 -6.79 -5.68
CA CYS A 180 -3.27 -7.22 -5.17
C CYS A 180 -4.27 -6.06 -5.01
N TRP A 181 -3.80 -4.83 -4.80
CA TRP A 181 -4.64 -3.64 -4.74
C TRP A 181 -4.94 -3.03 -6.12
N CYS A 182 -4.13 -3.36 -7.13
CA CYS A 182 -4.36 -2.89 -8.50
C CYS A 182 -5.55 -3.58 -9.17
N ASN A 183 -5.80 -4.87 -8.83
CA ASN A 183 -6.84 -5.68 -9.44
C ASN A 183 -7.61 -6.44 -8.36
N ILE A 184 -8.81 -5.98 -8.06
CA ILE A 184 -9.71 -6.59 -7.07
C ILE A 184 -10.91 -7.15 -7.80
N ASP A 185 -11.10 -8.47 -7.74
CA ASP A 185 -12.16 -9.16 -8.44
C ASP A 185 -13.54 -8.64 -8.02
N GLY A 186 -14.34 -8.24 -9.00
CA GLY A 186 -15.70 -7.74 -8.79
C GLY A 186 -15.82 -6.29 -8.32
N PHE A 187 -14.70 -5.57 -8.12
CA PHE A 187 -14.71 -4.19 -7.64
C PHE A 187 -13.92 -3.25 -8.55
N SER A 188 -14.42 -2.03 -8.72
CA SER A 188 -13.81 -1.03 -9.60
C SER A 188 -12.57 -0.35 -8.99
N ASN A 189 -12.43 -0.37 -7.68
CA ASN A 189 -11.32 0.25 -6.95
C ASN A 189 -11.29 -0.24 -5.48
N PRO A 190 -10.15 -0.04 -4.77
CA PRO A 190 -10.00 -0.45 -3.38
C PRO A 190 -11.06 0.15 -2.43
N THR A 191 -11.40 1.42 -2.59
CA THR A 191 -12.40 2.09 -1.74
C THR A 191 -13.75 1.39 -1.81
N LYS A 192 -14.23 1.04 -3.02
CA LYS A 192 -15.51 0.33 -3.18
C LYS A 192 -15.47 -1.08 -2.60
N PHE A 193 -14.34 -1.75 -2.71
CA PHE A 193 -14.14 -3.04 -2.05
C PHE A 193 -14.22 -2.92 -0.53
N LEU A 194 -13.50 -1.98 0.07
CA LEU A 194 -13.51 -1.78 1.52
C LEU A 194 -14.88 -1.33 2.03
N GLU A 195 -15.54 -0.41 1.35
CA GLU A 195 -16.91 0.03 1.65
C GLU A 195 -17.95 -1.11 1.57
N SER A 196 -17.64 -2.21 0.87
CA SER A 196 -18.60 -3.34 0.74
C SER A 196 -18.79 -4.09 2.06
N PHE A 197 -17.79 -4.18 2.93
CA PHE A 197 -17.84 -4.91 4.20
C PHE A 197 -17.45 -4.07 5.43
N MET A 198 -16.88 -2.89 5.27
CA MET A 198 -16.55 -1.96 6.34
C MET A 198 -17.49 -0.77 6.35
N GLY A 199 -17.76 -0.22 7.52
CA GLY A 199 -18.65 0.91 7.69
C GLY A 199 -18.39 1.69 8.98
N ASN A 200 -19.23 2.68 9.25
CA ASN A 200 -19.24 3.44 10.50
C ASN A 200 -20.43 3.03 11.37
N GLU A 201 -20.57 3.59 12.56
CA GLU A 201 -21.63 3.30 13.52
C GLU A 201 -23.06 3.47 12.98
N HIS A 202 -23.24 4.17 11.85
CA HIS A 202 -24.53 4.33 11.18
C HIS A 202 -24.80 3.29 10.10
N THR A 203 -23.84 2.42 9.82
CA THR A 203 -23.90 1.43 8.73
C THR A 203 -24.22 0.05 9.30
N LYS A 204 -25.42 -0.47 8.96
CA LYS A 204 -25.82 -1.82 9.43
C LYS A 204 -25.19 -2.93 8.60
N GLY A 205 -24.85 -4.03 9.27
CA GLY A 205 -24.36 -5.26 8.64
C GLY A 205 -22.92 -5.18 8.12
N LYS A 206 -22.16 -4.17 8.54
CA LYS A 206 -20.75 -3.98 8.18
C LYS A 206 -19.89 -3.89 9.43
N ILE A 207 -18.63 -4.30 9.29
CA ILE A 207 -17.65 -4.17 10.36
C ILE A 207 -17.48 -2.69 10.72
N ILE A 208 -17.69 -2.34 11.96
CA ILE A 208 -17.64 -0.95 12.43
C ILE A 208 -16.19 -0.52 12.63
N VAL A 209 -15.80 0.53 11.92
CA VAL A 209 -14.52 1.20 12.11
C VAL A 209 -14.68 2.30 13.16
N ASN A 210 -14.25 2.00 14.38
CA ASN A 210 -14.41 2.93 15.52
C ASN A 210 -13.44 4.12 15.50
N LYS A 211 -12.26 3.93 14.87
CA LYS A 211 -11.23 4.97 14.75
C LYS A 211 -10.53 4.85 13.40
N GLY A 212 -10.25 5.97 12.76
CA GLY A 212 -9.60 6.02 11.46
C GLY A 212 -10.59 6.01 10.28
N LYS A 213 -10.05 5.99 9.07
CA LYS A 213 -10.85 5.96 7.83
C LYS A 213 -11.41 4.55 7.58
N ILE A 214 -12.60 4.46 6.96
CA ILE A 214 -13.17 3.20 6.46
C ILE A 214 -12.23 2.61 5.40
N ASP A 215 -11.72 3.45 4.50
CA ASP A 215 -10.66 3.06 3.59
C ASP A 215 -9.34 2.93 4.36
N ILE A 216 -9.07 1.71 4.84
CA ILE A 216 -7.88 1.40 5.64
C ILE A 216 -6.60 1.47 4.80
N PHE A 217 -6.69 1.25 3.47
CA PHE A 217 -5.57 1.39 2.57
C PHE A 217 -5.18 2.88 2.43
N GLU A 218 -6.17 3.76 2.20
CA GLU A 218 -5.98 5.21 2.21
C GLU A 218 -5.38 5.70 3.52
N ASP A 219 -5.89 5.20 4.66
CA ASP A 219 -5.37 5.57 5.97
C ASP A 219 -3.90 5.15 6.15
N CYS A 220 -3.53 3.96 5.66
CA CYS A 220 -2.15 3.48 5.69
C CYS A 220 -1.21 4.39 4.88
N ILE A 221 -1.53 4.65 3.63
CA ILE A 221 -0.64 5.43 2.74
C ILE A 221 -0.51 6.90 3.15
N HIS A 222 -1.45 7.43 3.95
CA HIS A 222 -1.38 8.80 4.46
C HIS A 222 -0.76 8.91 5.85
N ASN A 223 -0.88 7.89 6.71
CA ASN A 223 -0.56 7.99 8.12
C ASN A 223 0.46 6.96 8.62
N TYR A 224 0.89 6.01 7.79
CA TYR A 224 1.83 4.98 8.23
C TYR A 224 3.15 5.60 8.67
N SER A 225 3.69 5.11 9.77
CA SER A 225 4.87 5.63 10.50
C SER A 225 4.77 7.02 11.09
N ASP A 226 3.70 7.75 10.85
CA ASP A 226 3.49 9.05 11.50
C ASP A 226 3.13 8.86 12.99
N LYS A 227 3.65 9.77 13.83
CA LYS A 227 3.42 9.72 15.27
C LYS A 227 2.93 11.07 15.79
N SER A 228 1.95 11.03 16.68
CA SER A 228 1.58 12.16 17.54
C SER A 228 2.12 11.90 18.93
N GLY A 229 3.29 12.48 19.26
CA GLY A 229 4.03 12.15 20.47
C GLY A 229 4.55 10.69 20.44
N ARG A 230 4.02 9.85 21.35
CA ARG A 230 4.35 8.42 21.42
C ARG A 230 3.34 7.52 20.71
N ILE A 231 2.24 8.08 20.20
CA ILE A 231 1.12 7.32 19.62
C ILE A 231 1.29 7.28 18.11
N ARG A 232 1.21 6.08 17.55
CA ARG A 232 1.17 5.88 16.10
C ARG A 232 -0.17 6.40 15.55
N GLN A 233 -0.16 7.11 14.43
CA GLN A 233 -1.39 7.50 13.75
C GLN A 233 -2.05 6.31 13.06
N PHE A 234 -1.24 5.37 12.54
CA PHE A 234 -1.71 4.07 12.05
C PHE A 234 -1.32 2.98 13.06
N PRO A 235 -2.23 2.59 13.98
CA PRO A 235 -1.92 1.71 15.09
C PRO A 235 -1.82 0.24 14.70
N LEU A 236 -1.28 -0.61 15.59
CA LEU A 236 -1.00 -2.03 15.33
C LEU A 236 -2.24 -2.84 14.96
N ASN A 237 -3.38 -2.56 15.58
CA ASN A 237 -4.64 -3.22 15.22
C ASN A 237 -5.01 -2.99 13.75
N ARG A 238 -4.77 -1.79 13.21
CA ARG A 238 -5.00 -1.49 11.80
C ARG A 238 -3.94 -2.14 10.90
N ILE A 239 -2.70 -2.28 11.37
CA ILE A 239 -1.65 -3.03 10.65
C ILE A 239 -2.10 -4.48 10.45
N VAL A 240 -2.58 -5.13 11.51
CA VAL A 240 -3.06 -6.51 11.45
C VAL A 240 -4.28 -6.64 10.53
N LEU A 241 -5.22 -5.71 10.61
CA LEU A 241 -6.43 -5.73 9.78
C LEU A 241 -6.09 -5.50 8.28
N LEU A 242 -5.22 -4.53 7.97
CA LEU A 242 -4.77 -4.28 6.60
C LEU A 242 -3.99 -5.48 6.04
N TYR A 243 -3.16 -6.11 6.87
CA TYR A 243 -2.48 -7.35 6.50
C TYR A 243 -3.47 -8.47 6.16
N ALA A 244 -4.48 -8.68 7.00
CA ALA A 244 -5.52 -9.69 6.76
C ALA A 244 -6.24 -9.49 5.41
N ILE A 245 -6.61 -8.24 5.12
CA ILE A 245 -7.23 -7.87 3.84
C ILE A 245 -6.27 -8.13 2.68
N THR A 246 -4.99 -7.77 2.83
CA THR A 246 -3.97 -7.99 1.80
C THR A 246 -3.75 -9.49 1.54
N VAL A 247 -3.74 -10.33 2.59
CA VAL A 247 -3.67 -11.80 2.46
C VAL A 247 -4.84 -12.33 1.63
N TYR A 248 -6.06 -11.88 1.91
CA TYR A 248 -7.21 -12.25 1.08
C TYR A 248 -7.04 -11.83 -0.38
N LEU A 249 -6.67 -10.57 -0.63
CA LEU A 249 -6.51 -10.06 -2.00
C LEU A 249 -5.45 -10.82 -2.81
N GLN A 250 -4.40 -11.30 -2.15
CA GLN A 250 -3.40 -12.17 -2.79
C GLN A 250 -3.94 -13.57 -3.10
N HIS A 251 -5.02 -13.99 -2.45
CA HIS A 251 -5.59 -15.34 -2.56
C HIS A 251 -7.08 -15.33 -2.99
N GLN A 252 -7.57 -14.23 -3.54
CA GLN A 252 -8.98 -14.09 -3.95
C GLN A 252 -9.47 -15.16 -4.93
N GLN A 253 -8.57 -15.86 -5.62
CA GLN A 253 -8.90 -16.99 -6.48
C GLN A 253 -9.25 -18.27 -5.71
N TYR A 254 -8.84 -18.37 -4.44
CA TYR A 254 -8.99 -19.56 -3.62
C TYR A 254 -9.96 -19.37 -2.45
N VAL A 255 -10.18 -18.13 -2.03
CA VAL A 255 -11.09 -17.78 -0.92
C VAL A 255 -12.27 -17.01 -1.49
N LEU A 256 -13.47 -17.54 -1.32
CA LEU A 256 -14.68 -16.87 -1.76
C LEU A 256 -14.90 -15.56 -0.98
N TYR A 257 -15.47 -14.56 -1.63
CA TYR A 257 -15.72 -13.25 -1.01
C TYR A 257 -16.59 -13.34 0.24
N ASP A 258 -17.65 -14.15 0.23
CA ASP A 258 -18.53 -14.31 1.38
C ASP A 258 -17.83 -14.98 2.56
N ASP A 259 -16.93 -15.93 2.29
CA ASP A 259 -16.10 -16.54 3.34
C ASP A 259 -15.10 -15.53 3.89
N PHE A 260 -14.49 -14.72 3.04
CA PHE A 260 -13.60 -13.65 3.47
C PHE A 260 -14.33 -12.66 4.39
N VAL A 261 -15.54 -12.21 4.02
CA VAL A 261 -16.30 -11.26 4.86
C VAL A 261 -16.58 -11.82 6.25
N ARG A 262 -16.83 -13.11 6.38
CA ARG A 262 -16.97 -13.77 7.70
C ARG A 262 -15.64 -13.83 8.45
N ARG A 263 -14.57 -14.22 7.76
CA ARG A 263 -13.23 -14.41 8.35
C ARG A 263 -12.59 -13.09 8.78
N ILE A 264 -12.74 -12.03 7.99
CA ILE A 264 -12.23 -10.71 8.37
C ILE A 264 -12.98 -10.12 9.57
N ARG A 265 -14.27 -10.47 9.75
CA ARG A 265 -15.05 -10.10 10.94
C ARG A 265 -14.45 -10.74 12.19
N ILE A 266 -14.11 -12.04 12.14
CA ILE A 266 -13.43 -12.74 13.23
C ILE A 266 -12.11 -12.04 13.57
N VAL A 267 -11.28 -11.76 12.58
CA VAL A 267 -10.00 -11.04 12.80
C VAL A 267 -10.25 -9.69 13.45
N ASN A 268 -11.23 -8.93 12.97
CA ASN A 268 -11.57 -7.63 13.55
C ASN A 268 -12.00 -7.73 15.02
N ASN A 269 -12.86 -8.69 15.36
CA ASN A 269 -13.33 -8.92 16.74
C ASN A 269 -12.18 -9.31 17.66
N LEU A 270 -11.32 -10.24 17.22
CA LEU A 270 -10.14 -10.67 17.96
C LEU A 270 -9.19 -9.49 18.22
N VAL A 271 -8.89 -8.69 17.21
CA VAL A 271 -7.96 -7.56 17.30
C VAL A 271 -8.52 -6.43 18.17
N GLN A 272 -9.82 -6.11 18.05
CA GLN A 272 -10.43 -5.05 18.85
C GLN A 272 -10.52 -5.38 20.34
N ASN A 273 -10.68 -6.67 20.67
CA ASN A 273 -10.84 -7.13 22.05
C ASN A 273 -9.55 -7.72 22.66
N SER A 274 -8.41 -7.46 22.03
CA SER A 274 -7.07 -7.90 22.46
C SER A 274 -6.09 -6.72 22.54
N GLU A 275 -6.48 -5.62 23.19
CA GLU A 275 -5.65 -4.39 23.25
C GLU A 275 -4.31 -4.61 23.95
N ASP A 276 -4.23 -5.53 24.93
CA ASP A 276 -3.00 -5.85 25.63
C ASP A 276 -2.06 -6.74 24.80
N GLU A 277 -2.60 -7.62 24.00
CA GLU A 277 -1.87 -8.54 23.13
C GLU A 277 -1.39 -7.83 21.86
N VAL A 278 -2.22 -6.97 21.29
CA VAL A 278 -1.91 -6.15 20.11
C VAL A 278 -1.39 -4.79 20.55
N SER A 279 -0.22 -4.78 21.21
CA SER A 279 0.35 -3.55 21.75
C SER A 279 1.81 -3.34 21.33
N ASP A 280 2.25 -2.07 21.35
CA ASP A 280 3.63 -1.67 21.05
C ASP A 280 4.65 -2.00 22.18
N ARG A 281 4.23 -2.71 23.21
CA ARG A 281 5.13 -3.08 24.31
C ARG A 281 6.15 -4.12 23.86
N LEU A 282 7.43 -3.77 23.88
CA LEU A 282 8.54 -4.60 23.38
C LEU A 282 8.64 -5.97 24.04
N ASP A 283 8.29 -6.08 25.34
CA ASP A 283 8.30 -7.31 26.12
C ASP A 283 7.16 -8.28 25.76
N ARG A 284 6.18 -7.81 25.01
CA ARG A 284 4.99 -8.57 24.61
C ARG A 284 4.72 -8.50 23.11
N ASN A 285 5.75 -8.37 22.30
CA ASN A 285 5.54 -8.30 20.87
C ASN A 285 5.09 -9.65 20.29
N ARG A 286 3.79 -9.78 20.15
CA ARG A 286 3.11 -10.97 19.63
C ARG A 286 2.77 -10.85 18.14
N ILE A 287 3.05 -9.72 17.51
CA ILE A 287 2.65 -9.46 16.10
C ILE A 287 3.12 -10.57 15.15
N PRO A 288 4.37 -11.08 15.21
CA PRO A 288 4.76 -12.19 14.34
C PRO A 288 3.83 -13.40 14.43
N ALA A 289 3.45 -13.80 15.63
CA ALA A 289 2.55 -14.93 15.85
C ALA A 289 1.09 -14.58 15.47
N ILE A 290 0.67 -13.33 15.74
CA ILE A 290 -0.64 -12.81 15.31
C ILE A 290 -0.79 -12.86 13.80
N LEU A 291 0.24 -12.47 13.01
CA LEU A 291 0.16 -12.54 11.56
C LEU A 291 0.05 -13.98 11.04
N GLN A 292 0.74 -14.93 11.67
CA GLN A 292 0.58 -16.36 11.31
C GLN A 292 -0.84 -16.87 11.59
N ALA A 293 -1.40 -16.46 12.73
CA ALA A 293 -2.77 -16.78 13.09
C ALA A 293 -3.78 -16.19 12.10
N VAL A 294 -3.56 -14.95 11.69
CA VAL A 294 -4.37 -14.26 10.66
C VAL A 294 -4.32 -14.99 9.32
N ASP A 295 -3.14 -15.48 8.91
CA ASP A 295 -3.02 -16.30 7.69
C ASP A 295 -3.93 -17.55 7.77
N SER A 296 -3.94 -18.26 8.90
CA SER A 296 -4.82 -19.44 9.10
C SER A 296 -6.30 -19.08 9.08
N ILE A 297 -6.68 -18.00 9.77
CA ILE A 297 -8.08 -17.56 9.81
C ILE A 297 -8.54 -17.14 8.39
N ILE A 298 -7.77 -16.29 7.69
CA ILE A 298 -8.19 -15.77 6.39
C ILE A 298 -8.18 -16.86 5.32
N LEU A 299 -7.16 -17.73 5.28
CA LEU A 299 -7.03 -18.72 4.22
C LEU A 299 -7.86 -19.97 4.46
N LYS A 300 -7.97 -20.43 5.71
CA LYS A 300 -8.64 -21.70 6.05
C LYS A 300 -9.95 -21.52 6.80
N GLY A 301 -10.14 -20.40 7.50
CA GLY A 301 -11.27 -20.18 8.41
C GLY A 301 -11.13 -20.93 9.74
N GLU A 302 -9.91 -21.32 10.09
CA GLU A 302 -9.61 -22.10 11.30
C GLU A 302 -9.20 -21.18 12.44
N ILE A 303 -9.80 -21.42 13.61
CA ILE A 303 -9.38 -20.86 14.89
C ILE A 303 -8.86 -22.04 15.72
N ASP A 304 -7.55 -22.26 15.70
CA ASP A 304 -6.92 -23.34 16.43
C ASP A 304 -6.44 -22.91 17.84
N ASP A 305 -6.03 -23.87 18.66
CA ASP A 305 -5.60 -23.62 20.03
C ASP A 305 -4.23 -22.90 20.12
N SER A 306 -3.51 -22.75 19.00
CA SER A 306 -2.26 -21.97 18.95
C SER A 306 -2.48 -20.48 19.13
N LEU A 307 -3.72 -20.02 19.00
CA LEU A 307 -4.14 -18.62 19.18
C LEU A 307 -4.15 -18.16 20.64
N ASP A 308 -4.25 -19.08 21.62
CA ASP A 308 -4.46 -18.77 23.03
C ASP A 308 -3.41 -17.83 23.65
N ASN A 309 -2.22 -17.76 23.06
CA ASN A 309 -1.18 -16.84 23.48
C ASN A 309 -1.12 -15.53 22.66
N ASN A 310 -1.90 -15.43 21.61
CA ASN A 310 -1.80 -14.35 20.63
C ASN A 310 -2.90 -13.29 20.75
N PHE A 311 -4.08 -13.72 21.19
CA PHE A 311 -5.25 -12.88 21.41
C PHE A 311 -5.84 -13.15 22.80
N ASN A 312 -6.82 -12.35 23.19
CA ASN A 312 -7.59 -12.56 24.40
C ASN A 312 -8.31 -13.92 24.37
N VAL A 313 -8.02 -14.79 25.33
CA VAL A 313 -8.55 -16.16 25.38
C VAL A 313 -10.08 -16.20 25.41
N ASN A 314 -10.70 -15.26 26.14
CA ASN A 314 -12.16 -15.20 26.21
C ASN A 314 -12.76 -14.84 24.83
N GLN A 315 -12.12 -13.95 24.09
CA GLN A 315 -12.58 -13.59 22.75
C GLN A 315 -12.38 -14.73 21.75
N ILE A 316 -11.29 -15.48 21.87
CA ILE A 316 -11.06 -16.69 21.04
C ILE A 316 -12.16 -17.71 21.28
N GLN A 317 -12.49 -17.97 22.55
CA GLN A 317 -13.54 -18.91 22.91
C GLN A 317 -14.91 -18.45 22.39
N GLU A 318 -15.22 -17.18 22.52
CA GLU A 318 -16.45 -16.58 22.00
C GLU A 318 -16.56 -16.73 20.47
N GLU A 319 -15.49 -16.46 19.72
CA GLU A 319 -15.51 -16.64 18.27
C GLU A 319 -15.70 -18.11 17.86
N LYS A 320 -15.10 -19.07 18.60
CA LYS A 320 -15.35 -20.51 18.39
C LYS A 320 -16.83 -20.86 18.63
N GLU A 321 -17.44 -20.32 19.68
CA GLU A 321 -18.85 -20.55 20.00
C GLU A 321 -19.79 -19.92 18.95
N LYS A 322 -19.48 -18.73 18.45
CA LYS A 322 -20.21 -18.08 17.35
C LYS A 322 -20.16 -18.90 16.07
N ILE A 323 -18.99 -19.44 15.71
CA ILE A 323 -18.83 -20.31 14.54
C ILE A 323 -19.69 -21.58 14.72
N ALA A 324 -19.60 -22.25 15.87
CA ALA A 324 -20.41 -23.43 16.14
C ALA A 324 -21.92 -23.13 16.10
N PHE A 325 -22.34 -22.01 16.69
CA PHE A 325 -23.73 -21.56 16.64
C PHE A 325 -24.23 -21.33 15.22
N LEU A 326 -23.42 -20.74 14.34
CA LEU A 326 -23.79 -20.46 12.95
C LEU A 326 -23.85 -21.73 12.10
N ILE A 327 -23.06 -22.74 12.41
CA ILE A 327 -23.16 -24.08 11.74
C ILE A 327 -24.54 -24.67 12.01
N ASP A 328 -25.02 -24.62 13.26
CA ASP A 328 -26.31 -25.15 13.65
C ASP A 328 -27.49 -24.23 13.27
N ASN A 329 -27.25 -22.92 13.11
CA ASN A 329 -28.26 -21.92 12.88
C ASN A 329 -27.89 -20.93 11.75
N PRO A 330 -27.67 -21.37 10.52
CA PRO A 330 -27.19 -20.50 9.44
C PRO A 330 -28.13 -19.32 9.11
N SER A 331 -29.43 -19.48 9.35
CA SER A 331 -30.41 -18.42 9.12
C SER A 331 -30.35 -17.26 10.12
N LYS A 332 -29.57 -17.39 11.20
CA LYS A 332 -29.42 -16.37 12.24
C LYS A 332 -28.17 -15.51 12.07
N SER A 333 -27.41 -15.68 10.99
CA SER A 333 -26.17 -14.94 10.71
C SER A 333 -26.36 -13.42 10.73
N ASP A 334 -27.41 -12.93 10.10
CA ASP A 334 -27.69 -11.50 10.03
C ASP A 334 -27.98 -10.88 11.42
N ILE A 335 -28.64 -11.65 12.28
CA ILE A 335 -28.94 -11.21 13.66
C ILE A 335 -27.67 -11.17 14.48
N LEU A 336 -26.84 -12.20 14.39
CA LEU A 336 -25.56 -12.30 15.10
C LEU A 336 -24.63 -11.15 14.67
N PHE A 337 -24.49 -10.94 13.38
CA PHE A 337 -23.64 -9.86 12.85
C PHE A 337 -24.16 -8.47 13.23
N ALA A 338 -25.49 -8.27 13.27
CA ALA A 338 -26.07 -7.01 13.74
C ALA A 338 -25.81 -6.74 15.22
N LEU A 339 -25.68 -7.78 16.03
CA LEU A 339 -25.27 -7.67 17.44
C LEU A 339 -23.78 -7.32 17.55
N GLU A 340 -22.91 -8.05 16.83
CA GLU A 340 -21.47 -7.73 16.77
C GLU A 340 -21.18 -6.30 16.34
N ASP A 341 -21.94 -5.80 15.35
CA ASP A 341 -21.80 -4.44 14.82
C ASP A 341 -22.38 -3.37 15.75
N HIS A 342 -22.95 -3.76 16.88
CA HIS A 342 -23.48 -2.78 17.84
C HIS A 342 -22.33 -2.03 18.52
N PRO A 343 -22.31 -0.68 18.54
CA PRO A 343 -21.19 0.12 19.05
C PRO A 343 -20.81 -0.18 20.52
N MET A 344 -21.75 -0.67 21.31
CA MET A 344 -21.53 -1.03 22.71
C MET A 344 -20.91 -2.42 22.87
N LEU A 345 -21.20 -3.34 21.94
CA LEU A 345 -20.75 -4.74 22.02
C LEU A 345 -19.40 -4.91 21.36
N LYS A 346 -19.08 -4.20 20.28
CA LYS A 346 -17.79 -4.21 19.60
C LYS A 346 -17.28 -5.62 19.27
N GLY A 347 -18.15 -6.47 18.80
CA GLY A 347 -17.83 -7.87 18.51
C GLY A 347 -17.97 -8.83 19.68
N GLN A 348 -18.28 -8.39 20.89
CA GLN A 348 -18.60 -9.23 22.06
C GLN A 348 -20.10 -9.39 22.17
N ILE A 349 -20.57 -10.63 22.47
CA ILE A 349 -22.00 -10.93 22.60
C ILE A 349 -22.23 -11.76 23.86
#